data_5f2b92c38758ee47e4a312642fafbeef
#
_entry.id   5f2b92c38758ee47e4a312642fafbeef
#
_cell.length_a   1.000
_cell.length_b   1.000
_cell.length_c   1.000
_cell.angle_alpha   90.00
_cell.angle_beta   90.00
_cell.angle_gamma   90.00
#
_symmetry.space_group_name_H-M   'P 1'
#
loop_
_entity.id
_entity.type
_entity.pdbx_description
1 polymer ?
#
loop_
_entity_poly.entity_id
_entity_poly.type
_entity_poly.pdbx_seq_one_letter_code
_entity_poly.pdbx_strand_id
1 'polypeptide(L)'
;KVGILTRGYGTPSEHSIVVSADIDPDEYCDKLGDEPAVILRQVPEVIVVKGKDRIHAAQVAVNEHACEVLILDDGYQFLHLARNENILLIDSQNPFGNGKLIPRGFLREPLREIHRATHCVVTRVTDDLDRAEIINAVRSYAPDVQIEWTQHTPTRLLHPLTGVEQSLDIFSGQEVVAACAIGNPEAFTRTLEDLGMTVIETHAFPDHDTISTEVFKSKHPVIITEKDAVRIKHPPDNLFVLEVELETLETTTPG
;
A
#
# COMPACT_ATOMS: atom_id res chain seq x y z
N LYS A 1 10.32 -9.20 17.52
CA LYS A 1 9.89 -7.82 17.23
C LYS A 1 10.22 -7.48 15.77
N VAL A 2 9.28 -6.84 15.07
CA VAL A 2 9.41 -6.50 13.64
C VAL A 2 9.78 -5.04 13.47
N GLY A 3 10.76 -4.77 12.60
CA GLY A 3 11.14 -3.42 12.16
C GLY A 3 10.85 -3.24 10.67
N ILE A 4 10.27 -2.11 10.30
CA ILE A 4 10.02 -1.72 8.90
C ILE A 4 10.96 -0.59 8.54
N LEU A 5 11.79 -0.79 7.52
CA LEU A 5 12.73 0.20 7.05
C LEU A 5 12.16 0.92 5.83
N THR A 6 11.83 2.19 5.96
CA THR A 6 11.28 3.00 4.84
C THR A 6 12.20 4.16 4.48
N ARG A 7 12.07 4.66 3.26
CA ARG A 7 12.84 5.82 2.78
C ARG A 7 12.18 7.13 3.17
N GLY A 8 10.85 7.14 3.37
CA GLY A 8 10.08 8.33 3.68
C GLY A 8 10.06 9.32 2.53
N TYR A 9 9.62 8.87 1.37
CA TYR A 9 9.49 9.74 0.20
C TYR A 9 8.56 10.92 0.49
N GLY A 10 8.94 12.13 0.06
CA GLY A 10 8.12 13.33 0.19
C GLY A 10 8.08 14.00 1.59
N THR A 11 8.82 13.49 2.56
CA THR A 11 8.84 14.08 3.92
C THR A 11 10.08 14.97 4.18
N PRO A 12 9.96 16.05 4.99
CA PRO A 12 11.00 17.09 5.12
C PRO A 12 12.38 16.64 5.65
N SER A 13 12.47 15.50 6.31
CA SER A 13 13.69 15.05 7.01
C SER A 13 14.46 13.97 6.24
N GLU A 14 14.87 14.25 5.00
CA GLU A 14 15.55 13.27 4.13
C GLU A 14 16.88 12.72 4.67
N HIS A 15 17.52 13.39 5.63
CA HIS A 15 18.88 13.03 6.10
C HIS A 15 18.95 12.52 7.53
N SER A 16 17.87 12.58 8.32
CA SER A 16 17.83 12.09 9.70
C SER A 16 17.12 10.74 9.79
N ILE A 17 17.58 9.89 10.70
CA ILE A 17 16.82 8.71 11.11
C ILE A 17 15.64 9.21 11.95
N VAL A 18 14.45 8.71 11.63
CA VAL A 18 13.23 8.96 12.41
C VAL A 18 12.64 7.61 12.78
N VAL A 19 12.37 7.40 14.06
CA VAL A 19 11.82 6.14 14.57
C VAL A 19 10.41 6.38 15.10
N SER A 20 9.47 5.51 14.75
CA SER A 20 8.06 5.62 15.17
C SER A 20 7.89 5.62 16.69
N ALA A 21 8.74 4.90 17.42
CA ALA A 21 8.69 4.82 18.88
C ALA A 21 9.05 6.14 19.57
N ASP A 22 9.68 7.09 18.87
CA ASP A 22 10.20 8.35 19.43
C ASP A 22 9.30 9.56 19.07
N ILE A 23 8.18 9.32 18.37
CA ILE A 23 7.30 10.39 17.91
C ILE A 23 5.85 10.13 18.31
N ASP A 24 5.08 11.20 18.45
CA ASP A 24 3.66 11.11 18.72
C ASP A 24 2.91 10.45 17.56
N PRO A 25 1.96 9.52 17.81
CA PRO A 25 1.13 8.91 16.77
C PRO A 25 0.44 9.92 15.84
N ASP A 26 0.02 11.07 16.34
CA ASP A 26 -0.61 12.15 15.57
C ASP A 26 0.35 12.81 14.56
N GLU A 27 1.66 12.57 14.69
CA GLU A 27 2.70 13.09 13.81
C GLU A 27 3.24 12.03 12.81
N TYR A 28 2.75 10.78 12.85
CA TYR A 28 3.27 9.70 11.99
C TYR A 28 3.22 10.07 10.51
N CYS A 29 2.08 10.58 10.04
CA CYS A 29 1.92 10.97 8.64
C CYS A 29 2.89 12.09 8.25
N ASP A 30 3.04 13.12 9.08
CA ASP A 30 3.91 14.28 8.82
C ASP A 30 5.40 13.89 8.84
N LYS A 31 5.81 13.00 9.75
CA LYS A 31 7.23 12.64 9.98
C LYS A 31 7.69 11.40 9.22
N LEU A 32 6.84 10.40 9.09
CA LEU A 32 7.19 9.13 8.45
C LEU A 32 6.64 9.01 7.02
N GLY A 33 5.50 9.62 6.75
CA GLY A 33 4.72 9.51 5.52
C GLY A 33 3.42 8.73 5.73
N ASP A 34 2.53 8.79 4.75
CA ASP A 34 1.21 8.17 4.80
C ASP A 34 1.25 6.63 4.84
N GLU A 35 2.06 5.98 4.01
CA GLU A 35 2.16 4.51 4.00
C GLU A 35 2.63 3.94 5.34
N PRO A 36 3.73 4.44 5.96
CA PRO A 36 4.08 4.06 7.31
C PRO A 36 3.02 4.37 8.36
N ALA A 37 2.28 5.47 8.22
CA ALA A 37 1.21 5.81 9.15
C ALA A 37 0.04 4.83 9.06
N VAL A 38 -0.33 4.36 7.86
CA VAL A 38 -1.33 3.28 7.66
C VAL A 38 -0.86 1.99 8.34
N ILE A 39 0.40 1.59 8.11
CA ILE A 39 0.95 0.38 8.72
C ILE A 39 0.90 0.46 10.25
N LEU A 40 1.32 1.58 10.85
CA LEU A 40 1.32 1.76 12.30
C LEU A 40 -0.10 1.81 12.90
N ARG A 41 -1.08 2.23 12.11
CA ARG A 41 -2.49 2.17 12.53
C ARG A 41 -3.02 0.74 12.56
N GLN A 42 -2.66 -0.09 11.57
CA GLN A 42 -3.09 -1.48 11.47
C GLN A 42 -2.31 -2.41 12.41
N VAL A 43 -1.01 -2.15 12.57
CA VAL A 43 -0.07 -3.01 13.33
C VAL A 43 0.78 -2.13 14.26
N PRO A 44 0.22 -1.62 15.37
CA PRO A 44 0.90 -0.65 16.24
C PRO A 44 2.14 -1.19 16.96
N GLU A 45 2.33 -2.51 17.01
CA GLU A 45 3.48 -3.16 17.64
C GLU A 45 4.75 -3.15 16.78
N VAL A 46 4.70 -2.81 15.50
CA VAL A 46 5.89 -2.73 14.65
C VAL A 46 6.66 -1.44 14.91
N ILE A 47 7.97 -1.48 14.66
CA ILE A 47 8.82 -0.30 14.69
C ILE A 47 9.11 0.15 13.27
N VAL A 48 8.67 1.34 12.90
CA VAL A 48 9.06 1.95 11.62
C VAL A 48 10.29 2.80 11.84
N VAL A 49 11.32 2.53 11.03
CA VAL A 49 12.55 3.34 10.99
C VAL A 49 12.69 3.94 9.60
N LYS A 50 12.47 5.26 9.53
CA LYS A 50 12.67 6.03 8.31
C LYS A 50 14.10 6.53 8.21
N GLY A 51 14.74 6.31 7.06
CA GLY A 51 16.06 6.84 6.79
C GLY A 51 16.53 6.56 5.37
N LYS A 52 17.28 7.50 4.80
CA LYS A 52 17.89 7.36 3.48
C LYS A 52 19.00 6.30 3.49
N ASP A 53 19.80 6.28 4.55
CA ASP A 53 20.78 5.23 4.82
C ASP A 53 20.08 4.02 5.46
N ARG A 54 19.71 3.04 4.63
CA ARG A 54 19.03 1.82 5.05
C ARG A 54 19.90 0.92 5.95
N ILE A 55 21.23 1.00 5.83
CA ILE A 55 22.15 0.23 6.67
C ILE A 55 22.13 0.79 8.06
N HIS A 56 22.25 2.13 8.19
CA HIS A 56 22.15 2.79 9.48
C HIS A 56 20.75 2.60 10.11
N ALA A 57 19.66 2.73 9.32
CA ALA A 57 18.31 2.46 9.80
C ALA A 57 18.15 1.03 10.34
N ALA A 58 18.73 0.03 9.66
CA ALA A 58 18.75 -1.34 10.13
C ALA A 58 19.51 -1.51 11.46
N GLN A 59 20.66 -0.85 11.60
CA GLN A 59 21.44 -0.87 12.84
C GLN A 59 20.67 -0.26 14.02
N VAL A 60 19.98 0.85 13.81
CA VAL A 60 19.10 1.48 14.81
C VAL A 60 17.98 0.53 15.20
N ALA A 61 17.26 -0.05 14.22
CA ALA A 61 16.18 -1.00 14.49
C ALA A 61 16.63 -2.20 15.35
N VAL A 62 17.80 -2.75 15.05
CA VAL A 62 18.32 -3.94 15.77
C VAL A 62 18.91 -3.55 17.13
N ASN A 63 19.79 -2.56 17.18
CA ASN A 63 20.59 -2.27 18.37
C ASN A 63 19.84 -1.46 19.44
N GLU A 64 18.92 -0.57 19.01
CA GLU A 64 18.23 0.35 19.90
C GLU A 64 16.80 -0.09 20.19
N HIS A 65 16.13 -0.76 19.22
CA HIS A 65 14.74 -1.20 19.35
C HIS A 65 14.55 -2.71 19.43
N ALA A 66 15.64 -3.49 19.41
CA ALA A 66 15.63 -4.96 19.52
C ALA A 66 14.73 -5.65 18.47
N CYS A 67 14.73 -5.14 17.23
CA CYS A 67 14.04 -5.81 16.13
C CYS A 67 14.80 -7.06 15.69
N GLU A 68 14.09 -8.17 15.56
CA GLU A 68 14.63 -9.49 15.19
C GLU A 68 14.36 -9.81 13.71
N VAL A 69 13.33 -9.18 13.14
CA VAL A 69 12.94 -9.26 11.73
C VAL A 69 12.90 -7.86 11.16
N LEU A 70 13.50 -7.66 9.99
CA LEU A 70 13.46 -6.39 9.28
C LEU A 70 12.76 -6.56 7.93
N ILE A 71 11.78 -5.72 7.67
CA ILE A 71 11.10 -5.61 6.38
C ILE A 71 11.60 -4.33 5.70
N LEU A 72 12.14 -4.48 4.50
CA LEU A 72 12.66 -3.36 3.71
C LEU A 72 11.59 -2.92 2.70
N ASP A 73 10.89 -1.84 3.01
CA ASP A 73 9.89 -1.24 2.15
C ASP A 73 10.54 -0.61 0.92
N ASP A 74 9.98 -0.89 -0.29
CA ASP A 74 10.56 -0.53 -1.60
C ASP A 74 12.05 -0.87 -1.69
N GLY A 75 12.40 -2.08 -1.25
CA GLY A 75 13.78 -2.51 -1.04
C GLY A 75 14.40 -3.29 -2.18
N TYR A 76 13.67 -3.67 -3.22
CA TYR A 76 14.16 -4.61 -4.23
C TYR A 76 15.43 -4.13 -4.94
N GLN A 77 15.56 -2.83 -5.23
CA GLN A 77 16.74 -2.20 -5.83
C GLN A 77 17.88 -1.92 -4.84
N PHE A 78 17.66 -2.09 -3.53
CA PHE A 78 18.70 -1.80 -2.55
C PHE A 78 19.57 -3.02 -2.30
N LEU A 79 20.70 -3.15 -3.02
CA LEU A 79 21.56 -4.34 -3.02
C LEU A 79 22.58 -4.37 -1.87
N HIS A 80 22.75 -3.28 -1.14
CA HIS A 80 23.80 -3.16 -0.11
C HIS A 80 23.42 -3.77 1.25
N LEU A 81 22.19 -4.24 1.42
CA LEU A 81 21.73 -4.95 2.61
C LEU A 81 21.37 -6.38 2.24
N ALA A 82 22.07 -7.35 2.82
CA ALA A 82 21.76 -8.77 2.65
C ALA A 82 20.36 -9.07 3.22
N ARG A 83 19.62 -9.96 2.56
CA ARG A 83 18.27 -10.36 2.98
C ARG A 83 18.05 -11.84 2.76
N ASN A 84 17.21 -12.42 3.59
CA ASN A 84 16.81 -13.83 3.50
C ASN A 84 15.75 -14.02 2.42
N GLU A 85 14.78 -13.11 2.38
CA GLU A 85 13.68 -13.13 1.44
C GLU A 85 13.71 -11.87 0.57
N ASN A 86 13.37 -12.02 -0.69
CA ASN A 86 13.29 -10.93 -1.65
C ASN A 86 11.99 -11.07 -2.45
N ILE A 87 10.96 -10.39 -1.99
CA ILE A 87 9.62 -10.47 -2.56
C ILE A 87 9.50 -9.45 -3.69
N LEU A 88 9.16 -9.94 -4.88
CA LEU A 88 8.89 -9.10 -6.05
C LEU A 88 7.38 -8.94 -6.22
N LEU A 89 6.91 -7.69 -6.22
CA LEU A 89 5.54 -7.35 -6.54
C LEU A 89 5.39 -7.07 -8.02
N ILE A 90 4.40 -7.70 -8.67
CA ILE A 90 4.07 -7.51 -10.07
C ILE A 90 2.61 -7.07 -10.16
N ASP A 91 2.38 -5.92 -10.79
CA ASP A 91 1.05 -5.43 -11.07
C ASP A 91 0.45 -6.15 -12.29
N SER A 92 -0.62 -6.91 -12.11
CA SER A 92 -1.23 -7.69 -13.18
C SER A 92 -1.77 -6.85 -14.34
N GLN A 93 -2.17 -5.60 -14.05
CA GLN A 93 -2.75 -4.71 -15.08
C GLN A 93 -1.69 -4.13 -16.02
N ASN A 94 -0.42 -4.10 -15.60
CA ASN A 94 0.69 -3.64 -16.43
C ASN A 94 2.02 -4.28 -15.96
N PRO A 95 2.15 -5.60 -16.09
CA PRO A 95 3.19 -6.36 -15.38
C PRO A 95 4.62 -5.95 -15.75
N PHE A 96 4.84 -5.62 -17.02
CA PHE A 96 6.19 -5.30 -17.54
C PHE A 96 6.21 -4.03 -18.39
N GLY A 97 5.08 -3.31 -18.45
CA GLY A 97 4.94 -2.12 -19.28
C GLY A 97 5.30 -2.40 -20.75
N ASN A 98 6.12 -1.54 -21.33
CA ASN A 98 6.66 -1.74 -22.67
C ASN A 98 8.01 -2.50 -22.70
N GLY A 99 8.39 -3.14 -21.59
CA GLY A 99 9.64 -3.88 -21.44
C GLY A 99 10.91 -3.01 -21.39
N LYS A 100 10.77 -1.69 -21.27
CA LYS A 100 11.89 -0.74 -21.29
C LYS A 100 12.08 -0.09 -19.92
N LEU A 101 13.33 0.25 -19.64
CA LEU A 101 13.73 0.98 -18.44
C LEU A 101 13.32 2.46 -18.50
N ILE A 102 13.12 3.06 -17.35
CA ILE A 102 12.99 4.52 -17.18
C ILE A 102 14.21 5.21 -17.85
N PRO A 103 14.01 6.31 -18.61
CA PRO A 103 12.76 7.04 -18.85
C PRO A 103 11.96 6.57 -20.09
N ARG A 104 12.39 5.52 -20.79
CA ARG A 104 11.73 5.04 -22.02
C ARG A 104 10.54 4.10 -21.75
N GLY A 105 10.43 3.58 -20.55
CA GLY A 105 9.40 2.69 -20.07
C GLY A 105 9.20 2.83 -18.59
N PHE A 106 8.56 1.83 -17.98
CA PHE A 106 8.15 1.85 -16.57
C PHE A 106 9.06 1.01 -15.67
N LEU A 107 9.91 0.17 -16.24
CA LEU A 107 10.78 -0.71 -15.47
C LEU A 107 11.87 0.08 -14.75
N ARG A 108 12.02 -0.16 -13.46
CA ARG A 108 13.15 0.35 -12.65
C ARG A 108 14.43 -0.44 -12.88
N GLU A 109 14.30 -1.74 -13.20
CA GLU A 109 15.38 -2.67 -13.48
C GLU A 109 15.05 -3.56 -14.68
N PRO A 110 16.06 -4.15 -15.36
CA PRO A 110 15.81 -5.11 -16.43
C PRO A 110 15.10 -6.36 -15.91
N LEU A 111 14.25 -6.99 -16.73
CA LEU A 111 13.51 -8.21 -16.35
C LEU A 111 14.39 -9.35 -15.85
N ARG A 112 15.65 -9.43 -16.33
CA ARG A 112 16.60 -10.44 -15.84
C ARG A 112 16.81 -10.36 -14.32
N GLU A 113 16.61 -9.20 -13.70
CA GLU A 113 16.77 -9.02 -12.24
C GLU A 113 15.68 -9.73 -11.41
N ILE A 114 14.64 -10.28 -12.06
CA ILE A 114 13.66 -11.19 -11.45
C ILE A 114 14.36 -12.40 -10.81
N HIS A 115 15.53 -12.81 -11.32
CA HIS A 115 16.30 -13.94 -10.76
C HIS A 115 16.63 -13.79 -9.26
N ARG A 116 16.58 -12.58 -8.72
CA ARG A 116 16.84 -12.31 -7.29
C ARG A 116 15.63 -12.57 -6.40
N ALA A 117 14.44 -12.73 -6.98
CA ALA A 117 13.23 -12.96 -6.21
C ALA A 117 13.25 -14.35 -5.56
N THR A 118 12.91 -14.41 -4.28
CA THR A 118 12.58 -15.67 -3.59
C THR A 118 11.11 -15.98 -3.70
N HIS A 119 10.27 -14.93 -3.81
CA HIS A 119 8.83 -15.00 -4.03
C HIS A 119 8.40 -13.92 -5.01
N CYS A 120 7.39 -14.23 -5.83
CA CYS A 120 6.68 -13.26 -6.65
C CYS A 120 5.23 -13.16 -6.17
N VAL A 121 4.75 -11.94 -5.94
CA VAL A 121 3.36 -11.67 -5.61
C VAL A 121 2.76 -10.83 -6.74
N VAL A 122 1.78 -11.39 -7.44
CA VAL A 122 1.06 -10.70 -8.49
C VAL A 122 -0.19 -10.08 -7.88
N THR A 123 -0.28 -8.77 -7.94
CA THR A 123 -1.36 -7.99 -7.32
C THR A 123 -2.40 -7.56 -8.35
N ARG A 124 -3.61 -7.18 -7.88
CA ARG A 124 -4.74 -6.71 -8.69
C ARG A 124 -5.20 -7.71 -9.76
N VAL A 125 -5.16 -8.99 -9.42
CA VAL A 125 -5.59 -10.08 -10.31
C VAL A 125 -7.10 -9.98 -10.54
N THR A 126 -7.51 -10.17 -11.80
CA THR A 126 -8.90 -10.25 -12.23
C THR A 126 -9.19 -11.63 -12.85
N ASP A 127 -10.45 -12.02 -12.94
CA ASP A 127 -10.85 -13.34 -13.45
C ASP A 127 -10.47 -13.56 -14.92
N ASP A 128 -10.38 -12.48 -15.70
CA ASP A 128 -10.06 -12.49 -17.13
C ASP A 128 -8.55 -12.39 -17.43
N LEU A 129 -7.69 -12.34 -16.38
CA LEU A 129 -6.25 -12.22 -16.54
C LEU A 129 -5.64 -13.43 -17.24
N ASP A 130 -4.95 -13.23 -18.36
CA ASP A 130 -4.05 -14.24 -18.93
C ASP A 130 -2.76 -14.35 -18.10
N ARG A 131 -2.74 -15.33 -17.21
CA ARG A 131 -1.60 -15.59 -16.32
C ARG A 131 -0.37 -16.12 -17.04
N ALA A 132 -0.54 -16.69 -18.24
CA ALA A 132 0.55 -17.35 -18.97
C ALA A 132 1.70 -16.40 -19.30
N GLU A 133 1.40 -15.15 -19.67
CA GLU A 133 2.43 -14.15 -19.96
C GLU A 133 3.32 -13.90 -18.74
N ILE A 134 2.72 -13.67 -17.58
CA ILE A 134 3.45 -13.40 -16.33
C ILE A 134 4.25 -14.64 -15.90
N ILE A 135 3.63 -15.83 -15.92
CA ILE A 135 4.30 -17.09 -15.57
C ILE A 135 5.52 -17.30 -16.46
N ASN A 136 5.37 -17.18 -17.77
CA ASN A 136 6.47 -17.39 -18.72
C ASN A 136 7.61 -16.39 -18.53
N ALA A 137 7.29 -15.12 -18.32
CA ALA A 137 8.29 -14.10 -18.06
C ALA A 137 9.06 -14.36 -16.76
N VAL A 138 8.35 -14.65 -15.67
CA VAL A 138 8.97 -14.95 -14.37
C VAL A 138 9.81 -16.21 -14.44
N ARG A 139 9.28 -17.31 -14.99
CA ARG A 139 9.97 -18.60 -15.11
C ARG A 139 11.23 -18.53 -15.98
N SER A 140 11.27 -17.62 -16.95
CA SER A 140 12.46 -17.40 -17.79
C SER A 140 13.67 -16.93 -17.00
N TYR A 141 13.49 -16.28 -15.85
CA TYR A 141 14.58 -15.72 -15.04
C TYR A 141 14.68 -16.34 -13.65
N ALA A 142 13.57 -16.84 -13.11
CA ALA A 142 13.47 -17.47 -11.80
C ALA A 142 12.58 -18.73 -11.89
N PRO A 143 13.08 -19.86 -12.42
CA PRO A 143 12.28 -21.04 -12.72
C PRO A 143 11.66 -21.67 -11.47
N ASP A 144 12.33 -21.58 -10.32
CA ASP A 144 11.92 -22.22 -9.07
C ASP A 144 11.17 -21.27 -8.12
N VAL A 145 10.89 -20.03 -8.54
CA VAL A 145 10.20 -19.07 -7.68
C VAL A 145 8.71 -19.42 -7.56
N GLN A 146 8.18 -19.29 -6.35
CA GLN A 146 6.74 -19.38 -6.10
C GLN A 146 6.05 -18.09 -6.56
N ILE A 147 4.91 -18.22 -7.24
CA ILE A 147 4.10 -17.10 -7.71
C ILE A 147 2.76 -17.14 -6.98
N GLU A 148 2.48 -16.10 -6.20
CA GLU A 148 1.24 -15.90 -5.48
C GLU A 148 0.37 -14.88 -6.22
N TRP A 149 -0.90 -15.22 -6.42
CA TRP A 149 -1.88 -14.40 -7.13
C TRP A 149 -2.82 -13.77 -6.12
N THR A 150 -2.89 -12.44 -6.10
CA THR A 150 -3.60 -11.72 -5.06
C THR A 150 -4.51 -10.64 -5.64
N GLN A 151 -5.56 -10.32 -4.89
CA GLN A 151 -6.44 -9.18 -5.17
C GLN A 151 -6.62 -8.33 -3.92
N HIS A 152 -7.03 -7.07 -4.10
CA HIS A 152 -7.47 -6.22 -3.00
C HIS A 152 -8.95 -6.48 -2.75
N THR A 153 -9.26 -6.97 -1.56
CA THR A 153 -10.64 -7.29 -1.17
C THR A 153 -11.08 -6.33 -0.07
N PRO A 154 -12.18 -5.58 -0.27
CA PRO A 154 -12.78 -4.79 0.79
C PRO A 154 -13.18 -5.68 1.96
N THR A 155 -12.88 -5.24 3.19
CA THR A 155 -13.17 -6.03 4.40
C THR A 155 -14.22 -5.39 5.29
N ARG A 156 -14.14 -4.08 5.48
CA ARG A 156 -15.07 -3.32 6.34
C ARG A 156 -15.04 -1.84 6.03
N LEU A 157 -16.03 -1.14 6.57
CA LEU A 157 -16.04 0.31 6.66
C LEU A 157 -15.73 0.71 8.11
N LEU A 158 -14.79 1.62 8.31
CA LEU A 158 -14.45 2.15 9.63
C LEU A 158 -14.93 3.58 9.75
N HIS A 159 -15.62 3.89 10.85
CA HIS A 159 -15.94 5.28 11.21
C HIS A 159 -14.76 5.87 12.00
N PRO A 160 -13.94 6.75 11.43
CA PRO A 160 -12.64 7.11 12.00
C PRO A 160 -12.74 7.91 13.31
N LEU A 161 -13.84 8.64 13.55
CA LEU A 161 -14.05 9.39 14.79
C LEU A 161 -14.39 8.48 15.98
N THR A 162 -15.15 7.42 15.76
CA THR A 162 -15.64 6.54 16.83
C THR A 162 -14.86 5.23 16.94
N GLY A 163 -14.10 4.87 15.92
CA GLY A 163 -13.43 3.57 15.79
C GLY A 163 -14.42 2.40 15.56
N VAL A 164 -15.70 2.70 15.29
CA VAL A 164 -16.71 1.66 15.07
C VAL A 164 -16.57 1.08 13.68
N GLU A 165 -16.42 -0.23 13.63
CA GLU A 165 -16.44 -1.01 12.40
C GLU A 165 -17.87 -1.22 11.92
N GLN A 166 -18.09 -1.08 10.63
CA GLN A 166 -19.36 -1.26 9.96
C GLN A 166 -19.24 -2.33 8.87
N SER A 167 -20.33 -3.04 8.64
CA SER A 167 -20.42 -3.98 7.51
C SER A 167 -20.35 -3.25 6.17
N LEU A 168 -19.80 -3.90 5.15
CA LEU A 168 -19.69 -3.35 3.79
C LEU A 168 -21.04 -3.00 3.15
N ASP A 169 -22.11 -3.67 3.56
CA ASP A 169 -23.47 -3.48 3.03
C ASP A 169 -24.25 -2.34 3.69
N ILE A 170 -23.68 -1.65 4.71
CA ILE A 170 -24.40 -0.60 5.46
C ILE A 170 -24.92 0.52 4.55
N PHE A 171 -24.24 0.81 3.45
CA PHE A 171 -24.64 1.80 2.48
C PHE A 171 -25.13 1.21 1.16
N SER A 172 -25.44 -0.10 1.12
CA SER A 172 -26.00 -0.72 -0.09
C SER A 172 -27.33 -0.09 -0.46
N GLY A 173 -27.46 0.34 -1.74
CA GLY A 173 -28.61 1.09 -2.25
C GLY A 173 -28.69 2.56 -1.81
N GLN A 174 -27.71 3.06 -1.04
CA GLN A 174 -27.67 4.46 -0.60
C GLN A 174 -26.75 5.30 -1.47
N GLU A 175 -27.06 6.60 -1.51
CA GLU A 175 -26.20 7.60 -2.15
C GLU A 175 -25.01 7.94 -1.26
N VAL A 176 -23.81 7.86 -1.84
CA VAL A 176 -22.53 8.17 -1.17
C VAL A 176 -21.68 9.10 -2.04
N VAL A 177 -20.73 9.77 -1.41
CA VAL A 177 -19.68 10.54 -2.06
C VAL A 177 -18.37 9.79 -1.93
N ALA A 178 -17.68 9.57 -3.04
CA ALA A 178 -16.33 9.02 -3.06
C ALA A 178 -15.29 10.15 -3.04
N ALA A 179 -14.27 10.05 -2.18
CA ALA A 179 -13.15 10.98 -2.21
C ALA A 179 -11.83 10.24 -2.00
N CYS A 180 -10.82 10.55 -2.82
CA CYS A 180 -9.53 9.90 -2.70
C CYS A 180 -8.39 10.72 -3.33
N ALA A 181 -7.18 10.53 -2.81
CA ALA A 181 -5.93 11.06 -3.32
C ALA A 181 -4.96 9.89 -3.61
N ILE A 182 -5.33 9.05 -4.57
CA ILE A 182 -4.60 7.84 -4.97
C ILE A 182 -4.41 7.79 -6.49
N GLY A 183 -3.47 6.95 -6.96
CA GLY A 183 -3.14 6.84 -8.38
C GLY A 183 -4.25 6.27 -9.30
N ASN A 184 -5.29 5.61 -8.75
CA ASN A 184 -6.40 5.05 -9.54
C ASN A 184 -7.77 5.32 -8.88
N PRO A 185 -8.29 6.56 -8.98
CA PRO A 185 -9.59 6.94 -8.41
C PRO A 185 -10.78 6.17 -8.98
N GLU A 186 -10.72 5.83 -10.27
CA GLU A 186 -11.80 5.10 -10.94
C GLU A 186 -11.98 3.69 -10.39
N ALA A 187 -10.88 3.01 -10.04
CA ALA A 187 -10.95 1.70 -9.41
C ALA A 187 -11.60 1.78 -8.03
N PHE A 188 -11.31 2.82 -7.26
CA PHE A 188 -11.93 3.06 -5.95
C PHE A 188 -13.45 3.28 -6.09
N THR A 189 -13.86 4.16 -7.01
CA THR A 189 -15.29 4.41 -7.29
C THR A 189 -16.01 3.11 -7.68
N ARG A 190 -15.43 2.34 -8.59
CA ARG A 190 -15.98 1.04 -9.01
C ARG A 190 -16.13 0.07 -7.85
N THR A 191 -15.14 0.00 -6.97
CA THR A 191 -15.22 -0.84 -5.76
C THR A 191 -16.44 -0.48 -4.88
N LEU A 192 -16.76 0.80 -4.71
CA LEU A 192 -17.95 1.22 -3.97
C LEU A 192 -19.25 0.84 -4.68
N GLU A 193 -19.28 0.97 -6.01
CA GLU A 193 -20.43 0.55 -6.83
C GLU A 193 -20.63 -0.97 -6.77
N ASP A 194 -19.56 -1.76 -6.82
CA ASP A 194 -19.60 -3.23 -6.69
C ASP A 194 -20.11 -3.67 -5.31
N LEU A 195 -19.91 -2.85 -4.27
CA LEU A 195 -20.49 -3.04 -2.93
C LEU A 195 -21.98 -2.61 -2.85
N GLY A 196 -22.57 -2.22 -3.99
CA GLY A 196 -23.99 -1.85 -4.09
C GLY A 196 -24.30 -0.40 -3.68
N MET A 197 -23.30 0.46 -3.51
CA MET A 197 -23.50 1.88 -3.21
C MET A 197 -23.81 2.66 -4.49
N THR A 198 -24.57 3.75 -4.37
CA THR A 198 -24.79 4.70 -5.48
C THR A 198 -23.85 5.87 -5.32
N VAL A 199 -22.74 5.89 -6.06
CA VAL A 199 -21.78 6.99 -6.01
C VAL A 199 -22.31 8.17 -6.80
N ILE A 200 -22.75 9.25 -6.12
CA ILE A 200 -23.33 10.44 -6.75
C ILE A 200 -22.29 11.49 -7.12
N GLU A 201 -21.17 11.53 -6.42
CA GLU A 201 -20.04 12.42 -6.67
C GLU A 201 -18.72 11.69 -6.41
N THR A 202 -17.71 11.96 -7.25
CA THR A 202 -16.34 11.50 -7.05
C THR A 202 -15.39 12.68 -7.04
N HIS A 203 -14.67 12.86 -5.93
CA HIS A 203 -13.63 13.87 -5.76
C HIS A 203 -12.24 13.22 -5.78
N ALA A 204 -11.57 13.31 -6.93
CA ALA A 204 -10.21 12.82 -7.10
C ALA A 204 -9.20 13.94 -6.91
N PHE A 205 -8.23 13.73 -6.03
CA PHE A 205 -7.12 14.63 -5.75
C PHE A 205 -5.82 14.03 -6.28
N PRO A 206 -4.76 14.83 -6.52
CA PRO A 206 -3.45 14.31 -6.84
C PRO A 206 -2.96 13.31 -5.79
N ASP A 207 -2.23 12.28 -6.23
CA ASP A 207 -1.69 11.28 -5.31
C ASP A 207 -0.81 11.95 -4.23
N HIS A 208 -0.98 11.53 -2.99
CA HIS A 208 -0.37 12.12 -1.80
C HIS A 208 -0.85 13.54 -1.42
N ASP A 209 -1.91 14.06 -2.03
CA ASP A 209 -2.50 15.34 -1.63
C ASP A 209 -3.51 15.16 -0.47
N THR A 210 -4.00 16.25 0.07
CA THR A 210 -5.00 16.24 1.16
C THR A 210 -6.40 16.45 0.58
N ILE A 211 -7.36 15.65 1.01
CA ILE A 211 -8.77 15.83 0.63
C ILE A 211 -9.28 17.17 1.19
N SER A 212 -9.90 17.98 0.32
CA SER A 212 -10.48 19.25 0.72
C SER A 212 -11.61 19.06 1.74
N THR A 213 -11.61 19.88 2.79
CA THR A 213 -12.67 19.88 3.80
C THR A 213 -14.06 20.22 3.27
N GLU A 214 -14.14 20.85 2.07
CA GLU A 214 -15.42 21.14 1.41
C GLU A 214 -16.19 19.86 1.06
N VAL A 215 -15.51 18.78 0.73
CA VAL A 215 -16.12 17.48 0.43
C VAL A 215 -16.94 16.96 1.61
N PHE A 216 -16.45 17.20 2.83
CA PHE A 216 -17.09 16.73 4.07
C PHE A 216 -18.36 17.52 4.46
N LYS A 217 -18.69 18.60 3.72
CA LYS A 217 -19.96 19.31 3.90
C LYS A 217 -21.13 18.61 3.22
N SER A 218 -20.89 17.49 2.53
CA SER A 218 -21.95 16.67 1.96
C SER A 218 -22.94 16.21 3.02
N LYS A 219 -24.22 16.07 2.61
CA LYS A 219 -25.28 15.46 3.43
C LYS A 219 -25.22 13.93 3.39
N HIS A 220 -24.50 13.38 2.42
CA HIS A 220 -24.33 11.96 2.20
C HIS A 220 -23.06 11.47 2.90
N PRO A 221 -22.96 10.18 3.23
CA PRO A 221 -21.72 9.59 3.71
C PRO A 221 -20.59 9.82 2.70
N VAL A 222 -19.41 10.21 3.20
CA VAL A 222 -18.21 10.37 2.41
C VAL A 222 -17.30 9.17 2.67
N ILE A 223 -17.00 8.43 1.61
CA ILE A 223 -16.13 7.25 1.71
C ILE A 223 -14.75 7.61 1.17
N ILE A 224 -13.71 7.28 1.94
CA ILE A 224 -12.31 7.51 1.59
C ILE A 224 -11.48 6.25 1.74
N THR A 225 -10.23 6.29 1.29
CA THR A 225 -9.27 5.19 1.47
C THR A 225 -8.55 5.30 2.82
N GLU A 226 -7.92 4.20 3.28
CA GLU A 226 -7.07 4.17 4.47
C GLU A 226 -5.88 5.14 4.36
N LYS A 227 -5.29 5.24 3.16
CA LYS A 227 -4.19 6.16 2.87
C LYS A 227 -4.58 7.63 3.06
N ASP A 228 -5.81 7.97 2.73
CA ASP A 228 -6.33 9.32 2.91
C ASP A 228 -6.69 9.60 4.38
N ALA A 229 -7.19 8.59 5.07
CA ALA A 229 -7.67 8.71 6.45
C ALA A 229 -6.58 9.13 7.45
N VAL A 230 -5.32 8.68 7.26
CA VAL A 230 -4.20 9.01 8.16
C VAL A 230 -3.79 10.48 8.09
N ARG A 231 -4.26 11.24 7.09
CA ARG A 231 -4.02 12.67 6.91
C ARG A 231 -5.10 13.54 7.53
N ILE A 232 -6.23 12.96 7.95
CA ILE A 232 -7.36 13.70 8.48
C ILE A 232 -7.29 13.71 10.00
N LYS A 233 -6.83 14.83 10.57
CA LYS A 233 -6.67 14.98 12.04
C LYS A 233 -8.01 15.12 12.78
N HIS A 234 -9.03 15.66 12.12
CA HIS A 234 -10.35 15.91 12.71
C HIS A 234 -11.44 15.34 11.78
N PRO A 235 -11.68 14.03 11.85
CA PRO A 235 -12.66 13.38 10.97
C PRO A 235 -14.09 13.86 11.32
N PRO A 236 -14.90 14.22 10.31
CA PRO A 236 -16.31 14.57 10.53
C PRO A 236 -17.19 13.33 10.71
N ASP A 237 -18.41 13.52 11.25
CA ASP A 237 -19.36 12.44 11.56
C ASP A 237 -19.84 11.64 10.33
N ASN A 238 -19.80 12.24 9.13
CA ASN A 238 -20.23 11.58 7.90
C ASN A 238 -19.11 10.89 7.14
N LEU A 239 -17.91 10.78 7.73
CA LEU A 239 -16.75 10.19 7.10
C LEU A 239 -16.63 8.70 7.43
N PHE A 240 -16.38 7.89 6.39
CA PHE A 240 -16.11 6.46 6.52
C PHE A 240 -14.87 6.09 5.70
N VAL A 241 -14.11 5.16 6.22
CA VAL A 241 -12.88 4.64 5.60
C VAL A 241 -13.14 3.24 5.10
N LEU A 242 -12.94 2.99 3.80
CA LEU A 242 -12.96 1.65 3.27
C LEU A 242 -11.60 0.99 3.53
N GLU A 243 -11.61 -0.07 4.32
CA GLU A 243 -10.44 -0.90 4.57
C GLU A 243 -10.40 -2.07 3.59
N VAL A 244 -9.19 -2.34 3.07
CA VAL A 244 -8.96 -3.41 2.11
C VAL A 244 -7.81 -4.29 2.58
N GLU A 245 -7.92 -5.58 2.31
CA GLU A 245 -6.84 -6.54 2.55
C GLU A 245 -6.36 -7.16 1.25
N LEU A 246 -5.13 -7.64 1.25
CA LEU A 246 -4.57 -8.39 0.14
C LEU A 246 -4.93 -9.87 0.33
N GLU A 247 -5.87 -10.36 -0.46
CA GLU A 247 -6.33 -11.75 -0.43
C GLU A 247 -5.54 -12.61 -1.42
N THR A 248 -5.03 -13.74 -0.97
CA THR A 248 -4.41 -14.73 -1.84
C THR A 248 -5.47 -15.60 -2.49
N LEU A 249 -5.56 -15.54 -3.81
CA LEU A 249 -6.49 -16.35 -4.61
C LEU A 249 -5.93 -17.75 -4.88
N GLU A 250 -4.66 -17.81 -5.25
CA GLU A 250 -3.98 -19.03 -5.68
C GLU A 250 -2.47 -18.88 -5.56
N THR A 251 -1.79 -20.03 -5.48
CA THR A 251 -0.32 -20.11 -5.50
C THR A 251 0.13 -21.08 -6.58
N THR A 252 0.93 -20.60 -7.52
CA THR A 252 1.57 -21.43 -8.56
C THR A 252 2.97 -21.83 -8.08
N THR A 253 3.14 -23.11 -7.76
CA THR A 253 4.44 -23.69 -7.37
C THR A 253 5.29 -24.05 -8.59
N PRO A 254 6.62 -24.21 -8.41
CA PRO A 254 7.48 -24.81 -9.43
C PRO A 254 6.98 -26.20 -9.82
N GLY A 255 7.07 -26.53 -11.11
CA GLY A 255 6.75 -27.86 -11.63
C GLY A 255 7.89 -28.86 -11.41
#